data_21f8e839b9b7d13409b322c2f6f48b34
#
_entry.id   21f8e839b9b7d13409b322c2f6f48b34
#
_cell.length_a   1.000
_cell.length_b   1.000
_cell.length_c   1.000
_cell.angle_alpha   90.00
_cell.angle_beta   90.00
_cell.angle_gamma   90.00
#
_symmetry.space_group_name_H-M   'P 1'
#
loop_
_entity.id
_entity.type
_entity.pdbx_description
1 polymer ?
#
loop_
_entity_poly.entity_id
_entity_poly.type
_entity_poly.pdbx_seq_one_letter_code
_entity_poly.pdbx_strand_id
1 'polypeptide(L)'
;MANPNLAMLIAMAQAMGPLCEQVVFVGGCATGLLVDDAEMMDVRPTEDVDAIVEVASLVAYHRVADKLMDRGFKQTMADNTPPFRWHWNRMQLDLVPLDEKVLGFANRWYRVGFDAALAVELAGGLKLRHLSAPHFLATKFEAFKGPW
;
A
#
# COMPACT_ATOMS: atom_id res chain seq x y z
N MET A 1 17.21 14.35 8.82
CA MET A 1 16.16 14.76 7.88
C MET A 1 15.08 13.70 7.76
N ALA A 2 13.85 14.13 7.80
CA ALA A 2 12.75 13.21 7.67
C ALA A 2 12.70 12.64 6.24
N ASN A 3 12.51 11.33 6.14
CA ASN A 3 12.30 10.66 4.86
C ASN A 3 10.92 11.09 4.32
N PRO A 4 10.84 11.75 3.16
CA PRO A 4 9.56 12.21 2.62
C PRO A 4 8.58 11.07 2.34
N ASN A 5 9.09 9.88 2.01
CA ASN A 5 8.23 8.72 1.80
C ASN A 5 7.61 8.23 3.11
N LEU A 6 8.35 8.32 4.21
CA LEU A 6 7.82 7.97 5.52
C LEU A 6 6.73 8.95 5.95
N ALA A 7 6.94 10.24 5.73
CA ALA A 7 5.93 11.26 6.05
C ALA A 7 4.65 11.02 5.25
N MET A 8 4.78 10.68 3.97
CA MET A 8 3.64 10.36 3.12
C MET A 8 2.91 9.11 3.60
N LEU A 9 3.66 8.07 3.99
CA LEU A 9 3.08 6.83 4.51
C LEU A 9 2.29 7.09 5.79
N ILE A 10 2.84 7.89 6.68
CA ILE A 10 2.14 8.27 7.92
C ILE A 10 0.85 9.03 7.60
N ALA A 11 0.92 10.00 6.71
CA ALA A 11 -0.26 10.78 6.32
C ALA A 11 -1.35 9.89 5.71
N MET A 12 -0.95 8.95 4.85
CA MET A 12 -1.87 8.01 4.24
C MET A 12 -2.50 7.09 5.29
N ALA A 13 -1.71 6.56 6.20
CA ALA A 13 -2.21 5.68 7.26
C ALA A 13 -3.20 6.41 8.17
N GLN A 14 -2.93 7.67 8.50
CA GLN A 14 -3.84 8.50 9.27
C GLN A 14 -5.15 8.75 8.51
N ALA A 15 -5.06 9.02 7.22
CA ALA A 15 -6.24 9.23 6.39
C ALA A 15 -7.11 7.98 6.32
N MET A 16 -6.48 6.80 6.24
CA MET A 16 -7.21 5.52 6.21
C MET A 16 -7.87 5.19 7.55
N GLY A 17 -7.33 5.68 8.65
CA GLY A 17 -7.85 5.41 9.98
C GLY A 17 -7.86 3.93 10.32
N PRO A 18 -8.98 3.38 10.85
CA PRO A 18 -9.04 1.97 11.24
C PRO A 18 -8.76 0.97 10.11
N LEU A 19 -8.96 1.36 8.85
CA LEU A 19 -8.64 0.50 7.71
C LEU A 19 -7.16 0.14 7.64
N CYS A 20 -6.31 0.98 8.21
CA CYS A 20 -4.88 0.75 8.23
C CYS A 20 -4.50 -0.60 8.86
N GLU A 21 -5.32 -1.08 9.81
CA GLU A 21 -5.10 -2.36 10.46
C GLU A 21 -5.39 -3.57 9.57
N GLN A 22 -6.15 -3.36 8.50
CA GLN A 22 -6.55 -4.44 7.59
C GLN A 22 -5.62 -4.60 6.39
N VAL A 23 -4.65 -3.71 6.24
CA VAL A 23 -3.80 -3.68 5.06
C VAL A 23 -2.33 -3.91 5.43
N VAL A 24 -1.54 -4.26 4.42
CA VAL A 24 -0.09 -4.32 4.51
C VAL A 24 0.47 -3.38 3.46
N PHE A 25 1.31 -2.45 3.87
CA PHE A 25 1.94 -1.52 2.95
C PHE A 25 3.08 -2.19 2.20
N VAL A 26 3.12 -1.96 0.90
CA VAL A 26 4.09 -2.53 -0.01
C VAL A 26 4.69 -1.41 -0.87
N GLY A 27 5.58 -1.73 -1.78
CA GLY A 27 6.08 -0.80 -2.75
C GLY A 27 7.12 0.19 -2.22
N GLY A 28 7.43 1.20 -3.04
CA GLY A 28 8.52 2.12 -2.77
C GLY A 28 8.34 2.98 -1.54
N CYS A 29 7.10 3.37 -1.23
CA CYS A 29 6.81 4.20 -0.08
C CYS A 29 7.15 3.49 1.24
N ALA A 30 6.88 2.18 1.31
CA ALA A 30 7.16 1.37 2.49
C ALA A 30 8.67 1.08 2.65
N THR A 31 9.47 1.29 1.61
CA THR A 31 10.91 1.04 1.66
C THR A 31 11.58 1.82 2.79
N GLY A 32 11.07 3.00 3.12
CA GLY A 32 11.59 3.80 4.21
C GLY A 32 11.54 3.09 5.57
N LEU A 33 10.64 2.12 5.73
CA LEU A 33 10.53 1.34 6.96
C LEU A 33 11.56 0.21 7.05
N LEU A 34 12.21 -0.13 5.94
CA LEU A 34 13.21 -1.18 5.85
C LEU A 34 14.63 -0.67 6.04
N VAL A 35 14.79 0.65 6.12
CA VAL A 35 16.10 1.28 6.17
C VAL A 35 16.26 1.99 7.49
N ASP A 36 17.28 1.58 8.25
CA ASP A 36 17.57 2.18 9.55
C ASP A 36 18.49 3.39 9.47
N ASP A 37 18.93 3.75 8.27
CA ASP A 37 20.01 4.71 8.14
C ASP A 37 19.57 5.96 7.40
N ALA A 38 19.81 7.10 8.05
CA ALA A 38 19.61 8.40 7.45
C ALA A 38 20.48 8.65 6.21
N GLU A 39 21.42 7.76 5.94
CA GLU A 39 22.28 7.87 4.77
C GLU A 39 21.63 7.42 3.47
N MET A 40 20.43 6.89 3.52
CA MET A 40 19.70 6.59 2.30
C MET A 40 19.21 7.88 1.67
N MET A 41 20.13 8.56 1.08
CA MET A 41 19.88 9.86 0.48
C MET A 41 19.20 9.76 -0.88
N ASP A 42 19.11 8.55 -1.43
CA ASP A 42 18.59 8.34 -2.78
C ASP A 42 17.16 7.82 -2.82
N VAL A 43 16.42 7.91 -1.70
CA VAL A 43 15.03 7.53 -1.69
C VAL A 43 14.26 8.59 -2.49
N ARG A 44 13.80 8.20 -3.67
CA ARG A 44 12.96 9.10 -4.47
C ARG A 44 11.66 9.39 -3.75
N PRO A 45 11.27 10.65 -3.63
CA PRO A 45 9.92 10.97 -3.18
C PRO A 45 8.93 10.31 -4.14
N THR A 46 7.95 9.61 -3.59
CA THR A 46 6.85 9.07 -4.37
C THR A 46 5.56 9.70 -3.89
N GLU A 47 4.65 9.96 -4.82
CA GLU A 47 3.31 10.43 -4.49
C GLU A 47 2.35 9.27 -4.33
N ASP A 48 2.84 8.05 -4.55
CA ASP A 48 2.06 6.83 -4.59
C ASP A 48 2.36 5.98 -3.37
N VAL A 49 1.31 5.51 -2.73
CA VAL A 49 1.39 4.52 -1.65
C VAL A 49 0.70 3.27 -2.15
N ASP A 50 1.35 2.13 -1.95
CA ASP A 50 0.79 0.84 -2.32
C ASP A 50 0.48 0.03 -1.08
N ALA A 51 -0.69 -0.60 -1.06
CA ALA A 51 -1.11 -1.48 0.03
C ALA A 51 -1.86 -2.67 -0.53
N ILE A 52 -1.81 -3.77 0.20
CA ILE A 52 -2.55 -4.98 -0.14
C ILE A 52 -3.54 -5.29 0.97
N VAL A 53 -4.67 -5.88 0.58
CA VAL A 53 -5.75 -6.18 1.50
C VAL A 53 -6.29 -7.59 1.22
N GLU A 54 -6.64 -8.31 2.29
CA GLU A 54 -7.26 -9.61 2.16
C GLU A 54 -8.77 -9.47 2.09
N VAL A 55 -9.31 -9.71 0.91
CA VAL A 55 -10.76 -9.77 0.68
C VAL A 55 -11.05 -10.96 -0.24
N ALA A 56 -12.16 -11.64 0.01
CA ALA A 56 -12.48 -12.88 -0.69
C ALA A 56 -13.29 -12.67 -1.97
N SER A 57 -13.84 -11.48 -2.18
CA SER A 57 -14.77 -11.22 -3.28
C SER A 57 -14.78 -9.75 -3.65
N LEU A 58 -15.37 -9.46 -4.81
CA LEU A 58 -15.58 -8.07 -5.23
C LEU A 58 -16.53 -7.34 -4.26
N VAL A 59 -17.53 -8.03 -3.74
CA VAL A 59 -18.45 -7.44 -2.76
C VAL A 59 -17.69 -7.02 -1.49
N ALA A 60 -16.80 -7.89 -1.02
CA ALA A 60 -15.96 -7.56 0.16
C ALA A 60 -15.03 -6.39 -0.13
N TYR A 61 -14.49 -6.31 -1.34
CA TYR A 61 -13.66 -5.17 -1.74
C TYR A 61 -14.49 -3.88 -1.75
N HIS A 62 -15.71 -3.94 -2.26
CA HIS A 62 -16.58 -2.76 -2.28
C HIS A 62 -16.92 -2.26 -0.87
N ARG A 63 -16.97 -3.15 0.11
CA ARG A 63 -17.18 -2.72 1.51
C ARG A 63 -15.97 -1.93 2.03
N VAL A 64 -14.78 -2.36 1.67
CA VAL A 64 -13.56 -1.61 1.99
C VAL A 64 -13.57 -0.27 1.25
N ALA A 65 -13.99 -0.28 -0.01
CA ALA A 65 -14.09 0.93 -0.82
C ALA A 65 -15.06 1.94 -0.19
N ASP A 66 -16.21 1.48 0.32
CA ASP A 66 -17.17 2.36 0.99
C ASP A 66 -16.54 3.04 2.20
N LYS A 67 -15.74 2.31 2.97
CA LYS A 67 -15.03 2.88 4.11
C LYS A 67 -13.99 3.91 3.70
N LEU A 68 -13.30 3.67 2.58
CA LEU A 68 -12.37 4.66 2.03
C LEU A 68 -13.11 5.93 1.60
N MET A 69 -14.24 5.78 0.92
CA MET A 69 -15.04 6.92 0.49
C MET A 69 -15.55 7.73 1.68
N ASP A 70 -15.96 7.06 2.75
CA ASP A 70 -16.38 7.72 3.98
C ASP A 70 -15.27 8.57 4.61
N ARG A 71 -14.01 8.24 4.31
CA ARG A 71 -12.86 8.97 4.81
C ARG A 71 -12.31 9.99 3.81
N GLY A 72 -13.03 10.23 2.73
CA GLY A 72 -12.68 11.26 1.74
C GLY A 72 -11.84 10.76 0.57
N PHE A 73 -11.61 9.46 0.45
CA PHE A 73 -10.93 8.90 -0.72
C PHE A 73 -11.87 8.90 -1.91
N LYS A 74 -11.31 9.11 -3.10
CA LYS A 74 -12.08 9.17 -4.34
C LYS A 74 -11.39 8.36 -5.42
N GLN A 75 -12.20 7.83 -6.34
CA GLN A 75 -11.69 7.20 -7.55
C GLN A 75 -11.95 8.12 -8.75
N THR A 76 -10.99 8.13 -9.67
CA THR A 76 -11.15 8.83 -10.93
C THR A 76 -11.96 7.97 -11.89
N MET A 77 -12.93 8.58 -12.57
CA MET A 77 -13.74 7.89 -13.58
C MET A 77 -13.10 7.92 -14.96
N ALA A 78 -11.85 8.35 -15.06
CA ALA A 78 -11.15 8.41 -16.33
C ALA A 78 -10.87 7.02 -16.88
N ASP A 79 -10.92 6.90 -18.20
CA ASP A 79 -10.57 5.66 -18.89
C ASP A 79 -9.12 5.29 -18.56
N ASN A 80 -8.83 4.00 -18.49
CA ASN A 80 -7.51 3.45 -18.19
C ASN A 80 -7.04 3.61 -16.74
N THR A 81 -7.90 4.09 -15.84
CA THR A 81 -7.56 4.13 -14.42
C THR A 81 -7.74 2.73 -13.82
N PRO A 82 -6.72 2.17 -13.15
CA PRO A 82 -6.88 0.87 -12.50
C PRO A 82 -7.99 0.89 -11.44
N PRO A 83 -8.77 -0.19 -11.31
CA PRO A 83 -9.88 -0.24 -10.35
C PRO A 83 -9.44 -0.22 -8.88
N PHE A 84 -8.16 -0.43 -8.60
CA PHE A 84 -7.61 -0.42 -7.25
C PHE A 84 -7.04 0.94 -6.85
N ARG A 85 -7.10 1.95 -7.72
CA ARG A 85 -6.46 3.26 -7.51
C ARG A 85 -7.41 4.26 -6.87
N TRP A 86 -6.94 4.87 -5.79
CA TRP A 86 -7.68 5.86 -5.00
C TRP A 86 -6.86 7.13 -4.84
N HIS A 87 -7.54 8.23 -4.62
CA HIS A 87 -6.89 9.52 -4.39
C HIS A 87 -7.43 10.15 -3.10
N TRP A 88 -6.54 10.72 -2.33
CA TRP A 88 -6.85 11.51 -1.15
C TRP A 88 -5.91 12.70 -1.12
N ASN A 89 -6.45 13.93 -1.16
CA ASN A 89 -5.65 15.12 -1.41
C ASN A 89 -4.81 14.94 -2.69
N ARG A 90 -3.51 15.13 -2.60
CA ARG A 90 -2.58 14.97 -3.73
C ARG A 90 -1.91 13.61 -3.76
N MET A 91 -2.31 12.73 -2.83
CA MET A 91 -1.71 11.41 -2.72
C MET A 91 -2.54 10.37 -3.46
N GLN A 92 -1.87 9.34 -3.93
CA GLN A 92 -2.49 8.21 -4.59
C GLN A 92 -2.28 6.96 -3.75
N LEU A 93 -3.34 6.19 -3.55
CA LEU A 93 -3.30 4.90 -2.89
C LEU A 93 -3.72 3.83 -3.88
N ASP A 94 -2.84 2.86 -4.12
CA ASP A 94 -3.21 1.65 -4.86
C ASP A 94 -3.47 0.56 -3.83
N LEU A 95 -4.74 0.18 -3.69
CA LEU A 95 -5.16 -0.85 -2.73
C LEU A 95 -5.55 -2.11 -3.50
N VAL A 96 -4.64 -3.09 -3.49
CA VAL A 96 -4.74 -4.29 -4.32
C VAL A 96 -5.15 -5.48 -3.46
N PRO A 97 -6.20 -6.23 -3.85
CA PRO A 97 -6.53 -7.46 -3.15
C PRO A 97 -5.47 -8.53 -3.38
N LEU A 98 -5.36 -9.46 -2.43
CA LEU A 98 -4.38 -10.56 -2.54
C LEU A 98 -4.68 -11.50 -3.70
N ASP A 99 -5.96 -11.67 -4.02
CA ASP A 99 -6.41 -12.59 -5.07
C ASP A 99 -6.71 -11.82 -6.35
N GLU A 100 -6.01 -12.15 -7.43
CA GLU A 100 -6.20 -11.51 -8.72
C GLU A 100 -7.62 -11.62 -9.26
N LYS A 101 -8.39 -12.61 -8.80
CA LYS A 101 -9.78 -12.80 -9.25
C LYS A 101 -10.69 -11.68 -8.82
N VAL A 102 -10.33 -10.93 -7.79
CA VAL A 102 -11.18 -9.86 -7.25
C VAL A 102 -11.22 -8.67 -8.19
N LEU A 103 -10.05 -8.16 -8.63
CA LEU A 103 -9.97 -6.99 -9.51
C LEU A 103 -9.17 -7.25 -10.79
N GLY A 104 -8.76 -8.48 -11.04
CA GLY A 104 -7.99 -8.81 -12.23
C GLY A 104 -6.50 -8.48 -12.15
N PHE A 105 -6.02 -8.12 -10.97
CA PHE A 105 -4.62 -7.77 -10.76
C PHE A 105 -4.15 -8.27 -9.40
N ALA A 106 -2.97 -8.85 -9.34
CA ALA A 106 -2.26 -9.16 -8.10
C ALA A 106 -0.82 -9.57 -8.43
N ASN A 107 -0.01 -9.68 -7.38
CA ASN A 107 1.34 -10.21 -7.49
C ASN A 107 1.35 -11.52 -6.69
N ARG A 108 1.92 -12.57 -7.26
CA ARG A 108 1.89 -13.90 -6.64
C ARG A 108 2.52 -13.95 -5.25
N TRP A 109 3.37 -12.99 -4.91
CA TRP A 109 4.05 -12.94 -3.62
C TRP A 109 3.25 -12.20 -2.55
N TYR A 110 2.10 -11.61 -2.92
CA TYR A 110 1.32 -10.82 -1.97
C TYR A 110 0.78 -11.66 -0.82
N ARG A 111 0.27 -12.87 -1.09
CA ARG A 111 -0.28 -13.73 -0.03
C ARG A 111 0.78 -14.06 1.01
N VAL A 112 1.92 -14.55 0.57
CA VAL A 112 3.01 -14.92 1.48
C VAL A 112 3.52 -13.69 2.23
N GLY A 113 3.68 -12.59 1.53
CA GLY A 113 4.14 -11.35 2.14
C GLY A 113 3.15 -10.79 3.15
N PHE A 114 1.86 -10.87 2.86
CA PHE A 114 0.81 -10.42 3.77
C PHE A 114 0.85 -11.23 5.08
N ASP A 115 0.96 -12.55 4.97
CA ASP A 115 0.98 -13.42 6.15
C ASP A 115 2.25 -13.23 6.99
N ALA A 116 3.35 -12.86 6.36
CA ALA A 116 4.64 -12.65 7.03
C ALA A 116 4.97 -11.18 7.29
N ALA A 117 4.00 -10.29 7.14
CA ALA A 117 4.22 -8.85 7.27
C ALA A 117 4.71 -8.49 8.68
N LEU A 118 5.50 -7.44 8.73
CA LEU A 118 6.08 -6.93 9.98
C LEU A 118 5.24 -5.77 10.49
N ALA A 119 4.95 -5.80 11.79
CA ALA A 119 4.26 -4.70 12.45
C ALA A 119 5.28 -3.68 12.95
N VAL A 120 4.95 -2.41 12.82
CA VAL A 120 5.78 -1.32 13.33
C VAL A 120 4.88 -0.28 13.99
N GLU A 121 5.38 0.31 15.08
CA GLU A 121 4.73 1.42 15.74
C GLU A 121 5.53 2.69 15.46
N LEU A 122 4.88 3.67 14.86
CA LEU A 122 5.49 4.94 14.52
C LEU A 122 5.12 6.00 15.55
N ALA A 123 5.71 7.19 15.41
CA ALA A 123 5.45 8.32 16.32
C ALA A 123 3.95 8.57 16.45
N GLY A 124 3.49 8.87 17.67
CA GLY A 124 2.08 9.12 17.95
C GLY A 124 1.25 7.85 18.15
N GLY A 125 1.90 6.70 18.30
CA GLY A 125 1.20 5.42 18.53
C GLY A 125 0.59 4.81 17.28
N LEU A 126 0.93 5.31 16.10
CA LEU A 126 0.42 4.79 14.84
C LEU A 126 1.04 3.42 14.56
N LYS A 127 0.18 2.40 14.45
CA LYS A 127 0.62 1.04 14.14
C LYS A 127 0.23 0.69 12.72
N LEU A 128 1.18 0.11 11.99
CA LEU A 128 0.93 -0.38 10.64
C LEU A 128 1.77 -1.62 10.36
N ARG A 129 1.44 -2.32 9.29
CA ARG A 129 2.20 -3.49 8.83
C ARG A 129 2.78 -3.21 7.45
N HIS A 130 3.96 -3.74 7.19
CA HIS A 130 4.62 -3.61 5.90
C HIS A 130 5.30 -4.92 5.51
N LEU A 131 5.61 -5.07 4.23
CA LEU A 131 6.33 -6.26 3.76
C LEU A 131 7.73 -6.31 4.36
N SER A 132 8.18 -7.52 4.68
CA SER A 132 9.59 -7.76 5.01
C SER A 132 10.46 -7.51 3.77
N ALA A 133 11.78 -7.28 3.98
CA ALA A 133 12.70 -7.03 2.88
C ALA A 133 12.71 -8.16 1.84
N PRO A 134 12.79 -9.45 2.21
CA PRO A 134 12.76 -10.52 1.21
C PRO A 134 11.48 -10.52 0.37
N HIS A 135 10.33 -10.28 0.99
CA HIS A 135 9.05 -10.27 0.28
C HIS A 135 8.92 -9.03 -0.60
N PHE A 136 9.42 -7.90 -0.14
CA PHE A 136 9.48 -6.69 -0.97
C PHE A 136 10.28 -6.95 -2.25
N LEU A 137 11.46 -7.55 -2.12
CA LEU A 137 12.29 -7.89 -3.27
C LEU A 137 11.59 -8.88 -4.20
N ALA A 138 10.91 -9.88 -3.64
CA ALA A 138 10.17 -10.85 -4.45
C ALA A 138 9.08 -10.18 -5.28
N THR A 139 8.33 -9.24 -4.70
CA THR A 139 7.29 -8.50 -5.43
C THR A 139 7.89 -7.64 -6.54
N LYS A 140 9.06 -7.04 -6.30
CA LYS A 140 9.76 -6.24 -7.31
C LYS A 140 10.24 -7.11 -8.48
N PHE A 141 10.80 -8.27 -8.18
CA PHE A 141 11.21 -9.20 -9.24
C PHE A 141 10.04 -9.64 -10.09
N GLU A 142 8.92 -9.96 -9.46
CA GLU A 142 7.74 -10.40 -10.20
C GLU A 142 7.21 -9.28 -11.10
N ALA A 143 7.15 -8.06 -10.59
CA ALA A 143 6.70 -6.91 -11.37
C ALA A 143 7.65 -6.62 -12.53
N PHE A 144 8.95 -6.83 -12.34
CA PHE A 144 9.95 -6.62 -13.38
C PHE A 144 9.83 -7.65 -14.50
N LYS A 145 9.46 -8.88 -14.18
CA LYS A 145 9.26 -9.94 -15.17
C LYS A 145 7.96 -9.79 -15.95
N GLY A 146 6.97 -9.20 -15.32
CA GLY A 146 5.63 -9.15 -15.88
C GLY A 146 5.42 -8.00 -16.85
N PRO A 147 4.27 -7.96 -17.53
CA PRO A 147 3.94 -6.89 -18.48
C PRO A 147 3.48 -5.60 -17.80
N TRP A 148 3.63 -5.51 -16.53
CA TRP A 148 3.25 -4.33 -15.76
C TRP A 148 4.39 -3.73 -15.00
#